data_1b782efee9232f00564d23ad1e258d78
#
_entry.id   1b782efee9232f00564d23ad1e258d78
#
_cell.length_a   1.000
_cell.length_b   1.000
_cell.length_c   1.000
_cell.angle_alpha   90.00
_cell.angle_beta   90.00
_cell.angle_gamma   90.00
#
_symmetry.space_group_name_H-M   'P 1'
#
loop_
_entity.id
_entity.type
_entity.pdbx_description
1 polymer ?
#
loop_
_entity_poly.entity_id
_entity_poly.type
_entity_poly.pdbx_seq_one_letter_code
_entity_poly.pdbx_strand_id
1 'polypeptide(L)'
;KLNIGTMRPSLAYIDAMSGKIADQVYLEDLRQQKLSIRHMAALPDGRVAIGCQDQEDDGRTLPLVYIHDRTNNQGLQPVEVPDGMLQRFNGYCGSVACDARGQMLAVSSPRGGLVGFWALPAGKWEGHIELADGCGLAPGPEGGILASSGSGRVGRWAETRAPAETSEHAFRRWDNHMTAIA
;
A
#
# COMPACT_ATOMS: atom_id res chain seq x y z
N LYS A 1 -22.07 4.54 4.00
CA LYS A 1 -21.02 5.53 3.69
C LYS A 1 -21.67 6.91 3.72
N LEU A 2 -21.30 7.74 4.71
CA LEU A 2 -22.04 8.97 5.01
C LEU A 2 -21.54 10.23 4.31
N ASN A 3 -20.29 10.24 3.82
CA ASN A 3 -19.62 11.47 3.34
C ASN A 3 -18.97 11.39 1.96
N ILE A 4 -19.34 10.43 1.14
CA ILE A 4 -18.72 10.24 -0.19
C ILE A 4 -18.83 11.50 -1.05
N GLY A 5 -19.97 12.20 -1.00
CA GLY A 5 -20.21 13.42 -1.77
C GLY A 5 -19.31 14.61 -1.39
N THR A 6 -18.74 14.60 -0.17
CA THR A 6 -17.91 15.68 0.37
C THR A 6 -16.48 15.23 0.70
N MET A 7 -16.12 14.00 0.34
CA MET A 7 -14.77 13.49 0.57
C MET A 7 -13.71 14.33 -0.12
N ARG A 8 -12.65 14.66 0.61
CA ARG A 8 -11.42 15.26 0.10
C ARG A 8 -10.23 14.51 0.69
N PRO A 9 -9.85 13.35 0.11
CA PRO A 9 -8.75 12.55 0.61
C PRO A 9 -7.44 13.32 0.51
N SER A 10 -6.68 13.30 1.59
CA SER A 10 -5.42 14.03 1.67
C SER A 10 -4.38 13.28 2.50
N LEU A 11 -3.12 13.57 2.22
CA LEU A 11 -1.97 13.25 3.04
C LEU A 11 -1.52 14.53 3.74
N ALA A 12 -1.49 14.54 5.06
CA ALA A 12 -1.06 15.68 5.86
C ALA A 12 0.26 15.36 6.59
N TYR A 13 1.18 16.31 6.57
CA TYR A 13 2.41 16.30 7.33
C TYR A 13 2.24 17.20 8.55
N ILE A 14 2.48 16.66 9.73
CA ILE A 14 2.29 17.36 10.98
C ILE A 14 3.65 17.56 11.64
N ASP A 15 3.94 18.79 12.03
CA ASP A 15 5.11 19.09 12.84
C ASP A 15 4.94 18.48 14.23
N ALA A 16 5.84 17.58 14.60
CA ALA A 16 5.72 16.79 15.83
C ALA A 16 5.86 17.63 17.11
N MET A 17 6.53 18.79 17.04
CA MET A 17 6.75 19.66 18.20
C MET A 17 5.56 20.60 18.45
N SER A 18 5.02 21.18 17.38
CA SER A 18 3.94 22.15 17.47
C SER A 18 2.54 21.57 17.26
N GLY A 19 2.43 20.36 16.73
CA GLY A 19 1.15 19.74 16.33
C GLY A 19 0.47 20.42 15.14
N LYS A 20 1.14 21.37 14.46
CA LYS A 20 0.57 22.09 13.32
C LYS A 20 0.77 21.34 12.03
N ILE A 21 -0.16 21.50 11.09
CA ILE A 21 -0.01 21.01 9.72
C ILE A 21 1.13 21.81 9.07
N ALA A 22 2.19 21.10 8.70
CA ALA A 22 3.35 21.65 8.01
C ALA A 22 3.17 21.60 6.49
N ASP A 23 2.38 20.63 5.99
CA ASP A 23 2.07 20.48 4.57
C ASP A 23 0.86 19.57 4.40
N GLN A 24 0.11 19.73 3.29
CA GLN A 24 -1.04 18.89 2.99
C GLN A 24 -1.27 18.82 1.48
N VAL A 25 -1.35 17.59 0.96
CA VAL A 25 -1.61 17.33 -0.47
C VAL A 25 -2.88 16.50 -0.64
N TYR A 26 -3.59 16.73 -1.71
CA TYR A 26 -4.89 16.13 -2.00
C TYR A 26 -4.86 15.25 -3.25
N LEU A 27 -5.77 14.31 -3.33
CA LEU A 27 -6.15 13.70 -4.59
C LEU A 27 -7.13 14.66 -5.29
N GLU A 28 -6.65 15.38 -6.30
CA GLU A 28 -7.34 16.53 -6.86
C GLU A 28 -8.34 16.19 -7.98
N ASP A 29 -8.09 15.11 -8.75
CA ASP A 29 -9.02 14.65 -9.77
C ASP A 29 -10.35 14.23 -9.13
N LEU A 30 -11.47 14.72 -9.67
CA LEU A 30 -12.82 14.42 -9.19
C LEU A 30 -13.08 12.91 -9.05
N ARG A 31 -12.51 12.10 -9.94
CA ARG A 31 -12.60 10.64 -9.87
C ARG A 31 -11.83 10.08 -8.69
N GLN A 32 -10.64 10.62 -8.41
CA GLN A 32 -9.78 10.22 -7.30
C GLN A 32 -10.34 10.66 -5.95
N GLN A 33 -11.20 11.67 -5.89
CA GLN A 33 -11.86 12.12 -4.66
C GLN A 33 -12.77 11.05 -4.03
N LYS A 34 -13.07 9.97 -4.75
CA LYS A 34 -13.79 8.82 -4.23
C LYS A 34 -12.88 7.74 -3.63
N LEU A 35 -11.57 7.94 -3.71
CA LEU A 35 -10.59 7.07 -3.08
C LEU A 35 -10.42 7.47 -1.61
N SER A 36 -10.48 6.51 -0.71
CA SER A 36 -10.11 6.70 0.70
C SER A 36 -8.65 6.28 0.88
N ILE A 37 -7.78 7.20 1.30
CA ILE A 37 -6.41 6.85 1.74
C ILE A 37 -6.52 6.03 3.02
N ARG A 38 -5.98 4.81 3.03
CA ARG A 38 -6.16 3.84 4.11
C ARG A 38 -4.87 3.50 4.84
N HIS A 39 -3.80 3.31 4.09
CA HIS A 39 -2.50 2.86 4.60
C HIS A 39 -1.40 3.69 3.98
N MET A 40 -0.30 3.84 4.71
CA MET A 40 0.88 4.53 4.23
C MET A 40 2.16 3.90 4.78
N ALA A 41 3.26 4.11 4.05
CA ALA A 41 4.61 3.76 4.49
C ALA A 41 5.55 4.93 4.19
N ALA A 42 6.37 5.30 5.16
CA ALA A 42 7.50 6.17 4.93
C ALA A 42 8.59 5.41 4.17
N LEU A 43 9.15 6.02 3.13
CA LEU A 43 10.27 5.46 2.37
C LEU A 43 11.59 6.04 2.94
N PRO A 44 12.70 5.28 2.89
CA PRO A 44 13.98 5.75 3.44
C PRO A 44 14.53 7.04 2.80
N ASP A 45 14.11 7.36 1.59
CA ASP A 45 14.46 8.59 0.88
C ASP A 45 13.58 9.81 1.26
N GLY A 46 12.68 9.66 2.23
CA GLY A 46 11.81 10.72 2.73
C GLY A 46 10.47 10.86 2.01
N ARG A 47 10.24 10.09 0.94
CA ARG A 47 8.94 10.00 0.27
C ARG A 47 7.94 9.20 1.11
N VAL A 48 6.65 9.30 0.76
CA VAL A 48 5.58 8.54 1.39
C VAL A 48 4.79 7.81 0.32
N ALA A 49 4.68 6.48 0.45
CA ALA A 49 3.77 5.67 -0.34
C ALA A 49 2.42 5.54 0.37
N ILE A 50 1.32 5.61 -0.38
CA ILE A 50 -0.04 5.44 0.13
C ILE A 50 -0.80 4.40 -0.67
N GLY A 51 -1.68 3.67 0.02
CA GLY A 51 -2.64 2.74 -0.55
C GLY A 51 -4.07 3.21 -0.29
N CYS A 52 -4.90 3.12 -1.30
CA CYS A 52 -6.26 3.63 -1.31
C CYS A 52 -7.31 2.51 -1.37
N GLN A 53 -8.53 2.87 -0.98
CA GLN A 53 -9.74 2.09 -1.22
C GLN A 53 -10.72 2.90 -2.06
N ASP A 54 -11.23 2.34 -3.14
CA ASP A 54 -12.33 2.91 -3.87
C ASP A 54 -13.63 2.79 -3.06
N GLN A 55 -14.32 3.90 -2.92
CA GLN A 55 -15.58 4.00 -2.17
C GLN A 55 -16.81 3.87 -3.08
N GLU A 56 -16.64 3.94 -4.38
CA GLU A 56 -17.67 3.70 -5.39
C GLU A 56 -17.41 2.37 -6.09
N ASP A 57 -18.47 1.63 -6.33
CA ASP A 57 -18.46 0.39 -7.12
C ASP A 57 -19.21 0.67 -8.44
N ASP A 58 -18.61 1.52 -9.26
CA ASP A 58 -19.21 1.99 -10.51
C ASP A 58 -18.52 1.40 -11.75
N GLY A 59 -17.71 0.36 -11.56
CA GLY A 59 -16.97 -0.34 -12.61
C GLY A 59 -15.75 0.41 -13.16
N ARG A 60 -15.43 1.60 -12.62
CA ARG A 60 -14.19 2.31 -12.98
C ARG A 60 -12.98 1.63 -12.39
N THR A 61 -11.88 1.73 -13.09
CA THR A 61 -10.57 1.32 -12.59
C THR A 61 -9.72 2.55 -12.35
N LEU A 62 -9.37 2.80 -11.09
CA LEU A 62 -8.54 3.93 -10.68
C LEU A 62 -7.21 3.43 -10.13
N PRO A 63 -6.10 4.18 -10.30
CA PRO A 63 -4.89 3.92 -9.54
C PRO A 63 -5.19 3.88 -8.04
N LEU A 64 -4.64 2.92 -7.32
CA LEU A 64 -4.87 2.76 -5.89
C LEU A 64 -3.62 3.02 -5.05
N VAL A 65 -2.45 3.08 -5.68
CA VAL A 65 -1.17 3.29 -5.03
C VAL A 65 -0.53 4.55 -5.56
N TYR A 66 -0.09 5.41 -4.65
CA TYR A 66 0.55 6.69 -4.98
C TYR A 66 1.81 6.89 -4.16
N ILE A 67 2.74 7.68 -4.68
CA ILE A 67 3.91 8.16 -3.95
C ILE A 67 3.89 9.69 -3.93
N HIS A 68 4.19 10.28 -2.79
CA HIS A 68 4.38 11.71 -2.60
C HIS A 68 5.84 12.00 -2.24
N ASP A 69 6.40 13.01 -2.90
CA ASP A 69 7.73 13.56 -2.62
C ASP A 69 7.58 15.03 -2.23
N ARG A 70 7.84 15.35 -0.95
CA ARG A 70 7.77 16.74 -0.45
C ARG A 70 8.82 17.66 -1.05
N THR A 71 9.87 17.14 -1.65
CA THR A 71 10.96 17.96 -2.24
C THR A 71 10.59 18.50 -3.61
N ASN A 72 9.57 17.95 -4.23
CA ASN A 72 9.02 18.43 -5.49
C ASN A 72 7.54 18.84 -5.32
N ASN A 73 7.06 19.67 -6.20
CA ASN A 73 5.70 20.23 -6.12
C ASN A 73 4.70 19.47 -7.02
N GLN A 74 4.85 18.16 -7.16
CA GLN A 74 4.05 17.37 -8.11
C GLN A 74 2.79 16.72 -7.50
N GLY A 75 2.56 16.90 -6.20
CA GLY A 75 1.43 16.26 -5.52
C GLY A 75 1.56 14.73 -5.45
N LEU A 76 0.44 14.03 -5.29
CA LEU A 76 0.38 12.58 -5.22
C LEU A 76 0.49 11.96 -6.62
N GLN A 77 1.58 11.24 -6.89
CA GLN A 77 1.83 10.60 -8.18
C GLN A 77 1.44 9.11 -8.14
N PRO A 78 0.58 8.64 -9.06
CA PRO A 78 0.26 7.22 -9.14
C PRO A 78 1.50 6.42 -9.58
N VAL A 79 1.70 5.24 -9.00
CA VAL A 79 2.69 4.28 -9.51
C VAL A 79 2.10 3.44 -10.63
N GLU A 80 2.94 3.07 -11.58
CA GLU A 80 2.51 2.25 -12.71
C GLU A 80 2.12 0.84 -12.26
N VAL A 81 1.03 0.37 -12.84
CA VAL A 81 0.55 -1.00 -12.70
C VAL A 81 0.16 -1.49 -14.09
N PRO A 82 0.59 -2.68 -14.53
CA PRO A 82 0.23 -3.20 -15.85
C PRO A 82 -1.28 -3.29 -16.07
N ASP A 83 -1.68 -3.18 -17.32
CA ASP A 83 -3.08 -3.35 -17.73
C ASP A 83 -3.65 -4.66 -17.18
N GLY A 84 -4.87 -4.60 -16.67
CA GLY A 84 -5.55 -5.74 -16.04
C GLY A 84 -5.18 -5.98 -14.57
N MET A 85 -4.02 -5.51 -14.09
CA MET A 85 -3.65 -5.68 -12.68
C MET A 85 -4.43 -4.73 -11.76
N LEU A 86 -4.77 -3.53 -12.20
CA LEU A 86 -5.62 -2.62 -11.41
C LEU A 86 -6.98 -3.24 -11.06
N GLN A 87 -7.61 -3.93 -12.01
CA GLN A 87 -8.86 -4.65 -11.76
C GLN A 87 -8.67 -5.75 -10.71
N ARG A 88 -7.52 -6.42 -10.72
CA ARG A 88 -7.22 -7.50 -9.76
C ARG A 88 -7.08 -7.00 -8.32
N PHE A 89 -6.68 -5.75 -8.10
CA PHE A 89 -6.69 -5.14 -6.76
C PHE A 89 -8.11 -4.98 -6.20
N ASN A 90 -9.13 -5.13 -7.03
CA ASN A 90 -10.53 -5.11 -6.63
C ASN A 90 -10.91 -3.91 -5.74
N GLY A 91 -10.40 -2.73 -6.13
CA GLY A 91 -10.69 -1.46 -5.47
C GLY A 91 -10.16 -1.30 -4.04
N TYR A 92 -9.22 -2.16 -3.56
CA TYR A 92 -8.82 -2.11 -2.16
C TYR A 92 -7.35 -2.44 -1.93
N CYS A 93 -6.64 -1.53 -1.25
CA CYS A 93 -5.33 -1.76 -0.65
C CYS A 93 -5.49 -2.01 0.86
N GLY A 94 -5.00 -3.15 1.35
CA GLY A 94 -5.14 -3.59 2.74
C GLY A 94 -3.96 -3.25 3.64
N SER A 95 -2.78 -3.07 3.05
CA SER A 95 -1.55 -2.63 3.74
C SER A 95 -0.54 -2.11 2.74
N VAL A 96 0.40 -1.28 3.22
CA VAL A 96 1.53 -0.75 2.45
C VAL A 96 2.79 -0.90 3.29
N ALA A 97 3.86 -1.43 2.74
CA ALA A 97 5.16 -1.52 3.40
C ALA A 97 6.32 -1.31 2.42
N CYS A 98 7.40 -0.75 2.91
CA CYS A 98 8.68 -0.68 2.23
C CYS A 98 9.65 -1.64 2.93
N ASP A 99 10.49 -2.34 2.17
CA ASP A 99 11.53 -3.16 2.78
C ASP A 99 12.58 -2.30 3.51
N ALA A 100 13.31 -2.89 4.43
CA ALA A 100 14.28 -2.16 5.27
C ALA A 100 15.42 -1.49 4.48
N ARG A 101 15.65 -1.91 3.23
CA ARG A 101 16.68 -1.34 2.35
C ARG A 101 16.17 -0.20 1.46
N GLY A 102 14.84 0.05 1.44
CA GLY A 102 14.25 1.04 0.55
C GLY A 102 14.26 0.65 -0.93
N GLN A 103 14.36 -0.64 -1.23
CA GLN A 103 14.46 -1.13 -2.60
C GLN A 103 13.14 -1.67 -3.14
N MET A 104 12.23 -2.06 -2.24
CA MET A 104 10.97 -2.68 -2.60
C MET A 104 9.80 -2.05 -1.85
N LEU A 105 8.80 -1.60 -2.58
CA LEU A 105 7.49 -1.26 -2.07
C LEU A 105 6.56 -2.45 -2.28
N ALA A 106 5.77 -2.81 -1.27
CA ALA A 106 4.74 -3.83 -1.35
C ALA A 106 3.38 -3.28 -0.92
N VAL A 107 2.33 -3.69 -1.61
CA VAL A 107 0.94 -3.35 -1.30
C VAL A 107 0.08 -4.59 -1.39
N SER A 108 -0.62 -4.91 -0.31
CA SER A 108 -1.55 -6.04 -0.28
C SER A 108 -2.95 -5.62 -0.74
N SER A 109 -3.65 -6.57 -1.36
CA SER A 109 -5.07 -6.47 -1.65
C SER A 109 -5.79 -7.73 -1.18
N PRO A 110 -6.39 -7.73 0.01
CA PRO A 110 -7.17 -8.86 0.52
C PRO A 110 -8.31 -9.27 -0.42
N ARG A 111 -9.01 -8.29 -0.99
CA ARG A 111 -10.10 -8.54 -1.95
C ARG A 111 -9.61 -9.09 -3.29
N GLY A 112 -8.41 -8.66 -3.70
CA GLY A 112 -7.75 -9.13 -4.92
C GLY A 112 -7.03 -10.46 -4.74
N GLY A 113 -6.80 -10.89 -3.50
CA GLY A 113 -6.05 -12.10 -3.19
C GLY A 113 -4.58 -12.05 -3.59
N LEU A 114 -3.97 -10.86 -3.53
CA LEU A 114 -2.61 -10.66 -4.01
C LEU A 114 -1.81 -9.65 -3.17
N VAL A 115 -0.49 -9.68 -3.34
CA VAL A 115 0.43 -8.60 -2.94
C VAL A 115 1.21 -8.18 -4.18
N GLY A 116 1.14 -6.91 -4.54
CA GLY A 116 1.91 -6.30 -5.62
C GLY A 116 3.22 -5.71 -5.11
N PHE A 117 4.25 -5.69 -5.97
CA PHE A 117 5.59 -5.21 -5.66
C PHE A 117 6.10 -4.23 -6.70
N TRP A 118 6.81 -3.21 -6.25
CA TRP A 118 7.46 -2.20 -7.09
C TRP A 118 8.90 -1.99 -6.65
N ALA A 119 9.80 -1.91 -7.63
CA ALA A 119 11.18 -1.50 -7.37
C ALA A 119 11.27 -0.01 -7.07
N LEU A 120 11.97 0.35 -6.01
CA LEU A 120 12.29 1.73 -5.64
C LEU A 120 13.72 2.09 -6.07
N PRO A 121 14.00 3.37 -6.33
CA PRO A 121 13.13 4.53 -6.16
C PRO A 121 12.17 4.80 -7.33
N ALA A 122 12.29 4.06 -8.44
CA ALA A 122 11.57 4.36 -9.68
C ALA A 122 10.05 4.11 -9.62
N GLY A 123 9.56 3.34 -8.64
CA GLY A 123 8.16 2.93 -8.58
C GLY A 123 7.76 1.98 -9.71
N LYS A 124 8.73 1.22 -10.26
CA LYS A 124 8.52 0.31 -11.37
C LYS A 124 7.89 -1.00 -10.89
N TRP A 125 6.83 -1.44 -11.55
CA TRP A 125 6.19 -2.72 -11.27
C TRP A 125 7.16 -3.89 -11.50
N GLU A 126 7.31 -4.75 -10.48
CA GLU A 126 8.16 -5.94 -10.50
C GLU A 126 7.35 -7.25 -10.55
N GLY A 127 6.06 -7.19 -10.21
CA GLY A 127 5.19 -8.35 -10.22
C GLY A 127 4.31 -8.45 -8.98
N HIS A 128 3.70 -9.60 -8.81
CA HIS A 128 2.84 -9.89 -7.66
C HIS A 128 2.97 -11.34 -7.22
N ILE A 129 2.48 -11.63 -6.03
CA ILE A 129 2.24 -12.99 -5.54
C ILE A 129 0.75 -13.18 -5.27
N GLU A 130 0.29 -14.41 -5.44
CA GLU A 130 -1.04 -14.82 -5.01
C GLU A 130 -1.00 -15.08 -3.50
N LEU A 131 -1.82 -14.35 -2.76
CA LEU A 131 -1.99 -14.53 -1.32
C LEU A 131 -3.46 -14.26 -0.98
N ALA A 132 -4.24 -15.34 -0.93
CA ALA A 132 -5.66 -15.25 -0.60
C ALA A 132 -5.83 -14.56 0.76
N ASP A 133 -6.67 -13.53 0.79
CA ASP A 133 -6.89 -12.67 1.97
C ASP A 133 -5.56 -12.11 2.52
N GLY A 134 -4.64 -11.72 1.62
CA GLY A 134 -3.35 -11.11 1.97
C GLY A 134 -3.56 -9.79 2.68
N CYS A 135 -3.19 -9.73 3.96
CA CYS A 135 -3.54 -8.65 4.88
C CYS A 135 -2.34 -7.77 5.24
N GLY A 136 -1.71 -8.03 6.38
CA GLY A 136 -0.64 -7.22 6.94
C GLY A 136 0.67 -7.36 6.19
N LEU A 137 1.37 -6.24 6.04
CA LEU A 137 2.73 -6.17 5.48
C LEU A 137 3.66 -5.48 6.46
N ALA A 138 4.90 -5.94 6.53
CA ALA A 138 5.98 -5.28 7.27
C ALA A 138 7.34 -5.52 6.59
N PRO A 139 8.36 -4.67 6.84
CA PRO A 139 9.72 -4.97 6.41
C PRO A 139 10.24 -6.24 7.07
N GLY A 140 10.89 -7.10 6.29
CA GLY A 140 11.56 -8.30 6.81
C GLY A 140 12.91 -7.96 7.46
N PRO A 141 13.35 -8.72 8.47
CA PRO A 141 14.56 -8.43 9.25
C PRO A 141 15.85 -8.47 8.42
N GLU A 142 15.90 -9.26 7.36
CA GLU A 142 17.06 -9.40 6.47
C GLU A 142 16.82 -8.77 5.07
N GLY A 143 15.82 -7.92 4.99
CA GLY A 143 15.30 -7.37 3.73
C GLY A 143 14.11 -8.15 3.20
N GLY A 144 13.50 -7.64 2.12
CA GLY A 144 12.22 -8.13 1.62
C GLY A 144 11.04 -7.74 2.50
N ILE A 145 9.92 -8.39 2.29
CA ILE A 145 8.63 -8.08 2.92
C ILE A 145 8.10 -9.30 3.66
N LEU A 146 7.67 -9.11 4.89
CA LEU A 146 6.78 -10.04 5.59
C LEU A 146 5.35 -9.76 5.16
N ALA A 147 4.59 -10.81 4.87
CA ALA A 147 3.17 -10.71 4.57
C ALA A 147 2.38 -11.75 5.36
N SER A 148 1.21 -11.36 5.82
CA SER A 148 0.25 -12.25 6.49
C SER A 148 -1.05 -12.35 5.71
N SER A 149 -1.83 -13.41 5.98
CA SER A 149 -3.17 -13.56 5.43
C SER A 149 -4.19 -13.85 6.52
N GLY A 150 -5.44 -13.44 6.32
CA GLY A 150 -6.55 -13.75 7.20
C GLY A 150 -6.84 -15.26 7.30
N SER A 151 -6.29 -16.08 6.40
CA SER A 151 -6.36 -17.54 6.45
C SER A 151 -5.31 -18.21 7.35
N GLY A 152 -4.41 -17.43 7.95
CA GLY A 152 -3.39 -17.94 8.90
C GLY A 152 -1.99 -18.15 8.32
N ARG A 153 -1.78 -17.78 7.05
CA ARG A 153 -0.45 -17.87 6.44
C ARG A 153 0.38 -16.64 6.79
N VAL A 154 1.67 -16.85 7.07
CA VAL A 154 2.69 -15.80 7.17
C VAL A 154 3.89 -16.22 6.34
N GLY A 155 4.49 -15.30 5.61
CA GLY A 155 5.67 -15.59 4.80
C GLY A 155 6.56 -14.36 4.62
N ARG A 156 7.82 -14.60 4.25
CA ARG A 156 8.78 -13.57 3.85
C ARG A 156 9.09 -13.68 2.35
N TRP A 157 8.95 -12.60 1.66
CA TRP A 157 9.24 -12.47 0.23
C TRP A 157 10.39 -11.50 0.02
N ALA A 158 11.52 -12.01 -0.42
CA ALA A 158 12.67 -11.20 -0.84
C ALA A 158 12.60 -10.85 -2.32
N GLU A 159 11.88 -11.67 -3.09
CA GLU A 159 11.63 -11.52 -4.52
C GLU A 159 10.17 -11.89 -4.82
N THR A 160 9.67 -11.46 -5.97
CA THR A 160 8.25 -11.61 -6.36
C THR A 160 7.83 -13.01 -6.76
N ARG A 161 8.74 -13.99 -6.80
CA ARG A 161 8.47 -15.31 -7.40
C ARG A 161 8.20 -16.43 -6.41
N ALA A 162 8.85 -16.40 -5.27
CA ALA A 162 8.66 -17.43 -4.25
C ALA A 162 8.92 -16.86 -2.85
N PRO A 163 8.20 -17.35 -1.82
CA PRO A 163 8.53 -16.99 -0.45
C PRO A 163 9.88 -17.60 -0.09
N ALA A 164 10.71 -16.84 0.62
CA ALA A 164 11.92 -17.37 1.21
C ALA A 164 11.60 -18.32 2.38
N GLU A 165 10.54 -17.99 3.12
CA GLU A 165 10.04 -18.79 4.24
C GLU A 165 8.52 -18.61 4.33
N THR A 166 7.80 -19.69 4.65
CA THR A 166 6.37 -19.64 4.95
C THR A 166 6.04 -20.48 6.16
N SER A 167 5.09 -20.02 6.95
CA SER A 167 4.44 -20.80 7.99
C SER A 167 2.92 -20.68 7.86
N GLU A 168 2.22 -21.76 8.22
CA GLU A 168 0.76 -21.79 8.26
C GLU A 168 0.28 -22.06 9.67
N HIS A 169 -0.68 -21.28 10.12
CA HIS A 169 -1.27 -21.38 11.44
C HIS A 169 -2.77 -21.55 11.31
N ALA A 170 -3.23 -22.77 11.14
CA ALA A 170 -4.62 -23.14 10.79
C ALA A 170 -5.70 -22.54 11.70
N PHE A 171 -5.36 -22.21 12.94
CA PHE A 171 -6.30 -21.63 13.92
C PHE A 171 -6.08 -20.15 14.17
N ARG A 172 -5.19 -19.48 13.39
CA ARG A 172 -4.95 -18.04 13.48
C ARG A 172 -5.64 -17.31 12.34
N ARG A 173 -6.05 -16.09 12.64
CA ARG A 173 -6.54 -15.10 11.67
C ARG A 173 -5.72 -13.85 11.91
N TRP A 174 -5.06 -13.39 10.85
CA TRP A 174 -4.23 -12.19 10.92
C TRP A 174 -5.02 -11.01 10.33
N ASP A 175 -4.88 -9.86 10.94
CA ASP A 175 -5.47 -8.61 10.46
C ASP A 175 -4.52 -7.91 9.47
N ASN A 176 -4.96 -6.80 8.88
CA ASN A 176 -4.22 -6.02 7.91
C ASN A 176 -3.18 -5.06 8.52
N HIS A 177 -2.84 -5.24 9.79
CA HIS A 177 -1.79 -4.47 10.45
C HIS A 177 -0.67 -5.39 10.93
N MET A 178 0.54 -5.11 10.47
CA MET A 178 1.77 -5.75 10.93
C MET A 178 2.80 -4.65 11.18
N THR A 179 3.50 -4.73 12.30
CA THR A 179 4.54 -3.77 12.67
C THR A 179 5.80 -4.51 13.03
N ALA A 180 6.91 -4.13 12.43
CA ALA A 180 8.22 -4.56 12.89
C ALA A 180 8.58 -3.80 14.18
N ILE A 181 8.98 -4.54 15.20
CA ILE A 181 9.55 -3.99 16.43
C ILE A 181 11.05 -4.29 16.44
N ALA A 182 11.86 -3.24 16.69
CA ALA A 182 13.31 -3.33 16.81
C ALA A 182 13.71 -3.92 18.17
#